data_d507e8f17ced69ebf14f905078709302
#
_entry.id   d507e8f17ced69ebf14f905078709302
#
_cell.length_a   1.000
_cell.length_b   1.000
_cell.length_c   1.000
_cell.angle_alpha   90.00
_cell.angle_beta   90.00
_cell.angle_gamma   90.00
#
_symmetry.space_group_name_H-M   'P 1'
#
loop_
_entity.id
_entity.type
_entity.pdbx_description
1 polymer ?
#
loop_
_entity_poly.entity_id
_entity_poly.type
_entity_poly.pdbx_seq_one_letter_code
_entity_poly.pdbx_strand_id
1 'polypeptide(L)'
;MSDKNYSFFGAVERSFDKAAKYTKWDDGILDQIKACNAVYRMRFPLKRDDGSIEVIEAYRVQHSHHKTPCKGGIRFAAEVNQDEVMALAALMTYKCALVNVPFGGGKGGIKINPKNYSAYELEKITRRYTAELIKKNFIGPGTVFDMN
;
A
#
# COMPACT_ATOMS: atom_id res chain seq x y z
N MET A 1 10.57 24.67 -3.59
CA MET A 1 11.39 24.01 -2.55
C MET A 1 10.56 22.87 -1.99
N SER A 2 10.81 21.64 -2.40
CA SER A 2 10.13 20.49 -1.80
C SER A 2 10.75 20.26 -0.43
N ASP A 3 9.91 20.30 0.60
CA ASP A 3 10.32 19.98 1.97
C ASP A 3 10.88 18.54 2.00
N LYS A 4 12.20 18.42 2.01
CA LYS A 4 12.92 17.13 2.01
C LYS A 4 12.67 16.28 3.26
N ASN A 5 11.84 16.74 4.18
CA ASN A 5 11.54 16.10 5.47
C ASN A 5 10.05 15.80 5.73
N TYR A 6 9.17 15.95 4.72
CA TYR A 6 7.76 15.64 4.93
C TYR A 6 7.52 14.14 4.74
N SER A 7 7.08 13.45 5.81
CA SER A 7 6.56 12.08 5.78
C SER A 7 5.05 12.12 5.88
N PHE A 8 4.36 11.57 4.87
CA PHE A 8 2.90 11.44 4.88
C PHE A 8 2.47 10.41 5.93
N PHE A 9 3.18 9.28 6.03
CA PHE A 9 2.92 8.30 7.07
C PHE A 9 3.10 8.90 8.47
N GLY A 10 4.17 9.65 8.69
CA GLY A 10 4.39 10.38 9.95
C GLY A 10 3.27 11.39 10.26
N ALA A 11 2.66 12.02 9.25
CA ALA A 11 1.51 12.89 9.47
C ALA A 11 0.26 12.10 9.92
N VAL A 12 0.05 10.91 9.36
CA VAL A 12 -1.03 9.99 9.78
C VAL A 12 -0.79 9.52 11.22
N GLU A 13 0.44 9.13 11.58
CA GLU A 13 0.79 8.75 12.95
C GLU A 13 0.54 9.89 13.95
N ARG A 14 0.98 11.12 13.65
CA ARG A 14 0.71 12.29 14.50
C ARG A 14 -0.79 12.56 14.68
N SER A 15 -1.59 12.32 13.65
CA SER A 15 -3.05 12.46 13.75
C SER A 15 -3.65 11.38 14.65
N PHE A 16 -3.16 10.15 14.55
CA PHE A 16 -3.54 9.06 15.46
C PHE A 16 -3.15 9.39 16.90
N ASP A 17 -1.92 9.83 17.16
CA ASP A 17 -1.43 10.17 18.50
C ASP A 17 -2.26 11.28 19.17
N LYS A 18 -2.75 12.25 18.36
CA LYS A 18 -3.67 13.27 18.88
C LYS A 18 -4.99 12.66 19.35
N ALA A 19 -5.55 11.73 18.56
CA ALA A 19 -6.80 11.05 18.91
C ALA A 19 -6.62 10.07 20.09
N ALA A 20 -5.49 9.40 20.16
CA ALA A 20 -5.15 8.43 21.21
C ALA A 20 -5.16 9.05 22.62
N LYS A 21 -4.84 10.34 22.75
CA LYS A 21 -4.89 11.07 24.04
C LYS A 21 -6.27 11.08 24.70
N TYR A 22 -7.31 10.84 23.93
CA TYR A 22 -8.69 10.77 24.45
C TYR A 22 -9.11 9.34 24.83
N THR A 23 -8.20 8.38 24.68
CA THR A 23 -8.43 6.97 25.07
C THR A 23 -7.68 6.64 26.35
N LYS A 24 -8.02 5.48 26.94
CA LYS A 24 -7.33 4.94 28.13
C LYS A 24 -6.54 3.68 27.81
N TRP A 25 -6.21 3.47 26.53
CA TRP A 25 -5.46 2.32 26.10
C TRP A 25 -3.98 2.44 26.44
N ASP A 26 -3.36 1.31 26.71
CA ASP A 26 -1.93 1.18 26.94
C ASP A 26 -1.11 1.62 25.71
N ASP A 27 0.03 2.28 25.94
CA ASP A 27 0.89 2.78 24.87
C ASP A 27 1.37 1.68 23.93
N GLY A 28 1.64 0.47 24.45
CA GLY A 28 2.03 -0.67 23.62
C GLY A 28 0.94 -1.12 22.65
N ILE A 29 -0.34 -1.03 23.06
CA ILE A 29 -1.49 -1.29 22.18
C ILE A 29 -1.60 -0.22 21.11
N LEU A 30 -1.42 1.04 21.48
CA LEU A 30 -1.47 2.18 20.56
C LEU A 30 -0.34 2.09 19.52
N ASP A 31 0.86 1.72 19.93
CA ASP A 31 2.00 1.52 19.03
C ASP A 31 1.77 0.34 18.06
N GLN A 32 1.17 -0.76 18.54
CA GLN A 32 0.78 -1.88 17.70
C GLN A 32 -0.24 -1.47 16.63
N ILE A 33 -1.20 -0.60 16.96
CA ILE A 33 -2.21 -0.10 16.02
C ILE A 33 -1.58 0.78 14.94
N LYS A 34 -0.56 1.57 15.27
CA LYS A 34 0.15 2.45 14.32
C LYS A 34 1.03 1.68 13.35
N ALA A 35 1.65 0.61 13.79
CA ALA A 35 2.65 -0.11 13.01
C ALA A 35 2.06 -0.84 11.79
N CYS A 36 2.69 -0.69 10.63
CA CYS A 36 2.40 -1.54 9.48
C CYS A 36 2.90 -2.97 9.73
N ASN A 37 2.01 -3.96 9.65
CA ASN A 37 2.37 -5.36 9.90
C ASN A 37 3.24 -5.97 8.81
N ALA A 38 3.06 -5.56 7.55
CA ALA A 38 3.89 -6.03 6.44
C ALA A 38 4.07 -4.96 5.38
N VAL A 39 5.31 -4.77 4.95
CA VAL A 39 5.70 -3.86 3.88
C VAL A 39 6.52 -4.65 2.87
N TYR A 40 6.03 -4.73 1.64
CA TYR A 40 6.71 -5.41 0.55
C TYR A 40 7.04 -4.42 -0.55
N ARG A 41 8.33 -4.25 -0.80
CA ARG A 41 8.88 -3.50 -1.95
C ARG A 41 9.39 -4.50 -2.95
N MET A 42 9.02 -4.33 -4.20
CA MET A 42 9.45 -5.18 -5.30
C MET A 42 10.00 -4.37 -6.46
N ARG A 43 10.91 -4.98 -7.20
CA ARG A 43 11.41 -4.49 -8.49
C ARG A 43 11.39 -5.64 -9.46
N PHE A 44 10.89 -5.38 -10.68
CA PHE A 44 10.82 -6.40 -11.72
C PHE A 44 11.04 -5.79 -13.10
N PRO A 45 11.64 -6.54 -14.05
CA PRO A 45 11.85 -6.07 -15.40
C PRO A 45 10.54 -6.05 -16.19
N LEU A 46 10.37 -5.01 -16.99
CA LEU A 46 9.38 -4.89 -18.06
C LEU A 46 10.11 -4.85 -19.41
N LYS A 47 9.76 -5.74 -20.31
CA LYS A 47 10.14 -5.59 -21.73
C LYS A 47 9.14 -4.66 -22.39
N ARG A 48 9.64 -3.49 -22.81
CA ARG A 48 8.87 -2.47 -23.53
C ARG A 48 8.51 -2.95 -24.94
N ASP A 49 7.56 -2.27 -25.56
CA ASP A 49 7.13 -2.59 -26.93
C ASP A 49 8.23 -2.31 -27.97
N ASP A 50 9.15 -1.39 -27.68
CA ASP A 50 10.36 -1.11 -28.48
C ASP A 50 11.49 -2.13 -28.26
N GLY A 51 11.30 -3.13 -27.40
CA GLY A 51 12.27 -4.18 -27.07
C GLY A 51 13.22 -3.83 -25.93
N SER A 52 13.26 -2.59 -25.45
CA SER A 52 14.08 -2.18 -24.30
C SER A 52 13.61 -2.82 -23.00
N ILE A 53 14.48 -2.84 -22.00
CA ILE A 53 14.16 -3.35 -20.64
C ILE A 53 14.14 -2.17 -19.67
N GLU A 54 13.03 -2.04 -18.96
CA GLU A 54 12.84 -1.07 -17.87
C GLU A 54 12.60 -1.81 -16.57
N VAL A 55 13.14 -1.29 -15.45
CA VAL A 55 12.88 -1.84 -14.10
C VAL A 55 11.74 -1.08 -13.45
N ILE A 56 10.65 -1.77 -13.19
CA ILE A 56 9.47 -1.22 -12.51
C ILE A 56 9.62 -1.43 -11.02
N GLU A 57 9.37 -0.36 -10.24
CA GLU A 57 9.33 -0.40 -8.79
C GLU A 57 7.89 -0.35 -8.30
N ALA A 58 7.55 -1.22 -7.34
CA ALA A 58 6.20 -1.31 -6.79
C ALA A 58 6.23 -1.67 -5.31
N TYR A 59 5.09 -1.41 -4.64
CA TYR A 59 4.91 -1.60 -3.22
C TYR A 59 3.57 -2.27 -2.92
N ARG A 60 3.53 -3.08 -1.86
CA ARG A 60 2.30 -3.54 -1.22
C ARG A 60 2.47 -3.47 0.28
N VAL A 61 1.56 -2.81 0.95
CA VAL A 61 1.54 -2.68 2.41
C VAL A 61 0.26 -3.30 2.94
N GLN A 62 0.39 -4.10 4.00
CA GLN A 62 -0.68 -4.54 4.86
C GLN A 62 -0.48 -3.83 6.21
N HIS A 63 -1.31 -2.86 6.51
CA HIS A 63 -1.15 -2.05 7.71
C HIS A 63 -1.59 -2.84 8.95
N SER A 64 -2.73 -3.53 8.90
CA SER A 64 -3.22 -4.23 10.08
C SER A 64 -3.77 -5.62 9.78
N HIS A 65 -3.23 -6.62 10.49
CA HIS A 65 -3.67 -8.02 10.43
C HIS A 65 -4.69 -8.38 11.54
N HIS A 66 -5.15 -7.41 12.37
CA HIS A 66 -6.12 -7.67 13.43
C HIS A 66 -7.45 -8.19 12.88
N LYS A 67 -7.78 -7.81 11.65
CA LYS A 67 -8.87 -8.37 10.84
C LYS A 67 -8.34 -8.65 9.44
N THR A 68 -8.52 -9.87 8.99
CA THR A 68 -8.17 -10.31 7.63
C THR A 68 -9.44 -10.63 6.86
N PRO A 69 -9.42 -10.45 5.55
CA PRO A 69 -8.30 -10.03 4.71
C PRO A 69 -8.01 -8.52 4.78
N CYS A 70 -6.78 -8.13 4.37
CA CYS A 70 -6.44 -6.71 4.23
C CYS A 70 -6.95 -6.16 2.90
N LYS A 71 -7.82 -5.16 2.96
CA LYS A 71 -8.44 -4.52 1.79
C LYS A 71 -7.76 -3.20 1.44
N GLY A 72 -7.58 -2.95 0.16
CA GLY A 72 -7.13 -1.67 -0.39
C GLY A 72 -6.70 -1.80 -1.85
N GLY A 73 -6.87 -0.71 -2.61
CA GLY A 73 -6.56 -0.64 -4.03
C GLY A 73 -5.08 -0.53 -4.37
N ILE A 74 -4.79 -0.37 -5.65
CA ILE A 74 -3.45 -0.12 -6.21
C ILE A 74 -3.46 1.25 -6.88
N ARG A 75 -2.43 2.07 -6.59
CA ARG A 75 -2.20 3.35 -7.25
C ARG A 75 -1.10 3.23 -8.30
N PHE A 76 -1.35 3.75 -9.48
CA PHE A 76 -0.36 3.92 -10.54
C PHE A 76 -0.03 5.41 -10.65
N ALA A 77 1.15 5.81 -10.20
CA ALA A 77 1.61 7.21 -10.30
C ALA A 77 3.13 7.29 -10.20
N ALA A 78 3.73 8.28 -10.84
CA ALA A 78 5.19 8.45 -10.89
C ALA A 78 5.79 8.81 -9.51
N GLU A 79 5.00 9.47 -8.66
CA GLU A 79 5.40 9.89 -7.31
C GLU A 79 5.25 8.81 -6.24
N VAL A 80 4.65 7.65 -6.56
CA VAL A 80 4.48 6.54 -5.61
C VAL A 80 5.79 6.20 -4.92
N ASN A 81 5.74 6.12 -3.60
CA ASN A 81 6.83 5.69 -2.74
C ASN A 81 6.31 4.90 -1.53
N GLN A 82 7.23 4.32 -0.77
CA GLN A 82 6.86 3.47 0.37
C GLN A 82 6.09 4.22 1.45
N ASP A 83 6.52 5.44 1.78
CA ASP A 83 5.89 6.28 2.81
C ASP A 83 4.42 6.58 2.47
N GLU A 84 4.14 6.96 1.21
CA GLU A 84 2.78 7.19 0.74
C GLU A 84 1.91 5.93 0.83
N VAL A 85 2.44 4.77 0.40
CA VAL A 85 1.68 3.52 0.42
C VAL A 85 1.41 3.07 1.85
N MET A 86 2.35 3.25 2.79
CA MET A 86 2.15 3.00 4.22
C MET A 86 1.05 3.89 4.80
N ALA A 87 1.10 5.20 4.52
CA ALA A 87 0.08 6.16 4.95
C ALA A 87 -1.33 5.76 4.47
N LEU A 88 -1.46 5.46 3.18
CA LEU A 88 -2.74 5.08 2.59
C LEU A 88 -3.25 3.73 3.12
N ALA A 89 -2.37 2.78 3.45
CA ALA A 89 -2.76 1.51 4.07
C ALA A 89 -3.28 1.73 5.50
N ALA A 90 -2.63 2.61 6.29
CA ALA A 90 -3.10 2.99 7.63
C ALA A 90 -4.48 3.65 7.58
N LEU A 91 -4.67 4.61 6.68
CA LEU A 91 -5.97 5.27 6.47
C LEU A 91 -7.06 4.27 6.07
N MET A 92 -6.72 3.23 5.30
CA MET A 92 -7.67 2.15 4.99
C MET A 92 -8.07 1.36 6.22
N THR A 93 -7.16 1.06 7.15
CA THR A 93 -7.50 0.43 8.44
C THR A 93 -8.49 1.29 9.23
N TYR A 94 -8.18 2.57 9.39
CA TYR A 94 -9.03 3.49 10.15
C TYR A 94 -10.40 3.68 9.50
N LYS A 95 -10.44 3.78 8.17
CA LYS A 95 -11.69 3.86 7.40
C LYS A 95 -12.57 2.61 7.59
N CYS A 96 -11.97 1.41 7.49
CA CYS A 96 -12.70 0.16 7.71
C CYS A 96 -13.23 0.06 9.15
N ALA A 97 -12.42 0.47 10.14
CA ALA A 97 -12.84 0.49 11.54
C ALA A 97 -13.99 1.47 11.79
N LEU A 98 -13.93 2.67 11.20
CA LEU A 98 -14.95 3.70 11.35
C LEU A 98 -16.35 3.24 10.88
N VAL A 99 -16.40 2.50 9.77
CA VAL A 99 -17.66 1.98 9.21
C VAL A 99 -17.96 0.53 9.65
N ASN A 100 -17.17 0.02 10.60
CA ASN A 100 -17.32 -1.31 11.20
C ASN A 100 -17.40 -2.46 10.17
N VAL A 101 -16.58 -2.42 9.14
CA VAL A 101 -16.41 -3.54 8.21
C VAL A 101 -15.23 -4.43 8.64
N PRO A 102 -15.31 -5.77 8.44
CA PRO A 102 -14.37 -6.74 9.01
C PRO A 102 -13.07 -6.89 8.18
N PHE A 103 -12.43 -5.77 7.82
CA PHE A 103 -11.20 -5.78 7.02
C PHE A 103 -10.06 -5.02 7.71
N GLY A 104 -8.84 -5.55 7.59
CA GLY A 104 -7.63 -4.78 7.80
C GLY A 104 -7.34 -3.86 6.61
N GLY A 105 -6.51 -2.84 6.83
CA GLY A 105 -6.12 -1.91 5.78
C GLY A 105 -4.93 -2.43 4.97
N GLY A 106 -5.03 -2.34 3.65
CA GLY A 106 -3.93 -2.57 2.74
C GLY A 106 -3.89 -1.52 1.64
N LYS A 107 -2.73 -1.36 1.02
CA LYS A 107 -2.55 -0.49 -0.15
C LYS A 107 -1.44 -1.01 -1.03
N GLY A 108 -1.63 -0.87 -2.34
CA GLY A 108 -0.60 -1.09 -3.35
C GLY A 108 -0.22 0.18 -4.06
N GLY A 109 0.98 0.20 -4.64
CA GLY A 109 1.43 1.29 -5.48
C GLY A 109 2.45 0.82 -6.50
N ILE A 110 2.32 1.29 -7.74
CA ILE A 110 3.27 1.04 -8.83
C ILE A 110 3.79 2.39 -9.30
N LYS A 111 5.12 2.56 -9.21
CA LYS A 111 5.79 3.83 -9.49
C LYS A 111 5.99 4.03 -10.99
N ILE A 112 4.93 4.38 -11.68
CA ILE A 112 4.95 4.71 -13.11
C ILE A 112 3.96 5.83 -13.43
N ASN A 113 4.24 6.60 -14.48
CA ASN A 113 3.20 7.42 -15.12
C ASN A 113 2.48 6.55 -16.17
N PRO A 114 1.24 6.11 -15.93
CA PRO A 114 0.55 5.17 -16.83
C PRO A 114 0.36 5.71 -18.26
N LYS A 115 0.40 7.03 -18.44
CA LYS A 115 0.29 7.65 -19.77
C LYS A 115 1.50 7.36 -20.68
N ASN A 116 2.61 6.93 -20.10
CA ASN A 116 3.85 6.62 -20.85
C ASN A 116 3.93 5.15 -21.28
N TYR A 117 2.88 4.37 -21.08
CA TYR A 117 2.84 2.94 -21.35
C TYR A 117 1.66 2.59 -22.22
N SER A 118 1.86 1.60 -23.13
CA SER A 118 0.76 1.03 -23.89
C SER A 118 -0.17 0.20 -22.98
N ALA A 119 -1.39 -0.06 -23.45
CA ALA A 119 -2.32 -0.95 -22.75
C ALA A 119 -1.72 -2.34 -22.49
N TYR A 120 -0.96 -2.87 -23.47
CA TYR A 120 -0.28 -4.14 -23.36
C TYR A 120 0.85 -4.14 -22.33
N GLU A 121 1.62 -3.05 -22.26
CA GLU A 121 2.65 -2.86 -21.24
C GLU A 121 2.05 -2.77 -19.83
N LEU A 122 0.95 -2.02 -19.66
CA LEU A 122 0.22 -1.92 -18.38
C LEU A 122 -0.34 -3.29 -17.96
N GLU A 123 -0.82 -4.09 -18.90
CA GLU A 123 -1.25 -5.47 -18.63
C GLU A 123 -0.08 -6.33 -18.13
N LYS A 124 1.08 -6.29 -18.80
CA LYS A 124 2.30 -7.00 -18.37
C LYS A 124 2.73 -6.61 -16.96
N ILE A 125 2.74 -5.30 -16.66
CA ILE A 125 3.08 -4.76 -15.34
C ILE A 125 2.11 -5.31 -14.28
N THR A 126 0.83 -5.20 -14.51
CA THR A 126 -0.22 -5.64 -13.57
C THR A 126 -0.15 -7.14 -13.32
N ARG A 127 -0.01 -7.95 -14.37
CA ARG A 127 0.16 -9.41 -14.25
C ARG A 127 1.39 -9.78 -13.42
N ARG A 128 2.54 -9.11 -13.69
CA ARG A 128 3.77 -9.37 -12.94
C ARG A 128 3.64 -8.97 -11.47
N TYR A 129 3.10 -7.79 -11.20
CA TYR A 129 2.83 -7.32 -9.85
C TYR A 129 1.93 -8.31 -9.08
N THR A 130 0.84 -8.74 -9.68
CA THR A 130 -0.09 -9.73 -9.10
C THR A 130 0.60 -11.06 -8.80
N ALA A 131 1.40 -11.57 -9.75
CA ALA A 131 2.15 -12.81 -9.56
C ALA A 131 3.14 -12.74 -8.38
N GLU A 132 3.84 -11.61 -8.21
CA GLU A 132 4.74 -11.42 -7.06
C GLU A 132 3.98 -11.37 -5.73
N LEU A 133 2.80 -10.76 -5.69
CA LEU A 133 1.97 -10.73 -4.49
C LEU A 133 1.39 -12.10 -4.12
N ILE A 134 1.00 -12.91 -5.12
CA ILE A 134 0.52 -14.29 -4.90
C ILE A 134 1.64 -15.15 -4.30
N LYS A 135 2.86 -15.07 -4.86
CA LYS A 135 4.03 -15.80 -4.35
C LYS A 135 4.35 -15.51 -2.87
N LYS A 136 3.98 -14.32 -2.40
CA LYS A 136 4.20 -13.88 -1.02
C LYS A 136 2.97 -13.96 -0.13
N ASN A 137 1.88 -14.56 -0.62
CA ASN A 137 0.60 -14.64 0.08
C ASN A 137 0.01 -13.29 0.52
N PHE A 138 0.33 -12.22 -0.21
CA PHE A 138 -0.28 -10.90 0.01
C PHE A 138 -1.66 -10.77 -0.61
N ILE A 139 -1.96 -11.61 -1.59
CA ILE A 139 -3.27 -11.74 -2.23
C ILE A 139 -3.51 -13.22 -2.57
N GLY A 140 -4.77 -13.64 -2.64
CA GLY A 140 -5.15 -15.01 -2.95
C GLY A 140 -6.51 -15.37 -2.36
N PRO A 141 -6.91 -16.66 -2.36
CA PRO A 141 -8.13 -17.10 -1.70
C PRO A 141 -8.14 -16.67 -0.23
N GLY A 142 -9.19 -15.96 0.19
CA GLY A 142 -9.32 -15.39 1.53
C GLY A 142 -8.65 -14.02 1.74
N THR A 143 -8.02 -13.44 0.71
CA THR A 143 -7.57 -12.05 0.70
C THR A 143 -8.40 -11.23 -0.29
N VAL A 144 -8.89 -10.08 0.14
CA VAL A 144 -9.65 -9.17 -0.74
C VAL A 144 -8.71 -8.27 -1.49
N PHE A 145 -8.83 -8.29 -2.80
CA PHE A 145 -8.10 -7.46 -3.72
C PHE A 145 -9.08 -6.58 -4.49
N ASP A 146 -8.96 -5.27 -4.35
CA ASP A 146 -9.79 -4.31 -5.06
C ASP A 146 -8.95 -3.64 -6.16
N MET A 147 -9.35 -3.86 -7.41
CA MET A 147 -8.72 -3.30 -8.61
C MET A 147 -9.57 -2.16 -9.20
N ASN A 148 -9.95 -1.17 -8.39
CA ASN A 148 -10.59 0.02 -8.92
C ASN A 148 -9.58 1.08 -9.31
#